data_361f5676dfaf17532e142c69024bc255
#
_entry.id   361f5676dfaf17532e142c69024bc255
#
_cell.length_a   1.000
_cell.length_b   1.000
_cell.length_c   1.000
_cell.angle_alpha   90.00
_cell.angle_beta   90.00
_cell.angle_gamma   90.00
#
_symmetry.space_group_name_H-M   'P 1'
#
loop_
_entity.id
_entity.type
_entity.pdbx_description
1 polymer ?
#
loop_
_entity_poly.entity_id
_entity_poly.type
_entity_poly.pdbx_seq_one_letter_code
_entity_poly.pdbx_strand_id
1 'polypeptide(L)'
;MSKGLRGTVEVVAAVLISASILSGIPVQAAPRKAHVVVLGAVKHVPYSKAGDPGGASSNEVTLKIRPLLVDTVLKEWTTGDAHDVTDRSFVVRRVIRINDTLPGDKLGHWVWQRGPWLMVDRVTGRVSPLKLPDYDPGVSQVSWFRDYGAYCGVTPTGKSLYAVVAQLAARKPVLAKKLAAFDEQNRPDPACDPAEWQREPLRISFHPSGKDAVSFDIVPGSAILVEDSSDDADAPATAPAASSK
;
A
#
# COMPACT_ATOMS: atom_id res chain seq x y z
N MET A 1 -8.03 97.60 -34.55
CA MET A 1 -7.64 96.35 -35.30
C MET A 1 -6.26 95.96 -34.78
N SER A 2 -6.21 95.00 -33.92
CA SER A 2 -4.92 94.43 -33.42
C SER A 2 -5.07 92.96 -33.16
N LYS A 3 -4.27 92.17 -33.84
CA LYS A 3 -4.26 90.74 -33.73
C LYS A 3 -3.29 90.33 -32.63
N GLY A 4 -3.77 89.67 -31.62
CA GLY A 4 -2.93 89.08 -30.57
C GLY A 4 -2.44 87.73 -30.98
N LEU A 5 -1.13 87.56 -30.84
CA LEU A 5 -0.40 86.32 -31.05
C LEU A 5 -0.29 85.53 -29.71
N ARG A 6 -0.94 84.40 -29.63
CA ARG A 6 -0.78 83.51 -28.46
C ARG A 6 0.32 82.50 -28.76
N GLY A 7 1.40 82.56 -28.03
CA GLY A 7 2.42 81.54 -28.03
C GLY A 7 2.04 80.46 -27.04
N THR A 8 1.97 79.24 -27.49
CA THR A 8 1.83 78.01 -26.71
C THR A 8 3.23 77.56 -26.26
N VAL A 9 3.44 77.50 -24.98
CA VAL A 9 4.61 76.87 -24.40
C VAL A 9 4.34 75.38 -24.19
N GLU A 10 5.01 74.55 -24.94
CA GLU A 10 5.03 73.08 -24.71
C GLU A 10 6.00 72.77 -23.58
N VAL A 11 5.41 72.25 -22.48
CA VAL A 11 6.18 71.68 -21.38
C VAL A 11 6.42 70.20 -21.67
N VAL A 12 7.62 69.85 -22.06
CA VAL A 12 8.05 68.43 -22.18
C VAL A 12 8.38 67.90 -20.80
N ALA A 13 7.48 67.10 -20.24
CA ALA A 13 7.74 66.40 -19.01
C ALA A 13 8.52 65.11 -19.29
N ALA A 14 9.81 65.09 -18.99
CA ALA A 14 10.63 63.90 -19.01
C ALA A 14 10.34 63.00 -17.80
N VAL A 15 9.62 61.89 -18.03
CA VAL A 15 9.36 60.84 -17.04
C VAL A 15 10.61 59.96 -16.96
N LEU A 16 11.43 60.09 -15.94
CA LEU A 16 12.51 59.18 -15.59
C LEU A 16 11.91 57.95 -14.92
N ILE A 17 11.80 56.84 -15.69
CA ILE A 17 11.43 55.55 -15.15
C ILE A 17 12.70 54.93 -14.52
N SER A 18 12.78 55.04 -13.16
CA SER A 18 13.79 54.36 -12.38
C SER A 18 13.44 52.86 -12.30
N ALA A 19 14.04 52.04 -13.14
CA ALA A 19 13.95 50.58 -13.05
C ALA A 19 14.74 50.10 -11.82
N SER A 20 14.04 49.89 -10.69
CA SER A 20 14.58 49.23 -9.50
C SER A 20 14.75 47.74 -9.81
N ILE A 21 15.94 47.31 -10.17
CA ILE A 21 16.32 45.91 -10.27
C ILE A 21 16.35 45.36 -8.84
N LEU A 22 15.23 44.74 -8.39
CA LEU A 22 15.23 43.90 -7.20
C LEU A 22 16.08 42.66 -7.53
N SER A 23 17.34 42.71 -7.16
CA SER A 23 18.20 41.54 -7.12
C SER A 23 17.66 40.59 -6.06
N GLY A 24 16.77 39.65 -6.46
CA GLY A 24 16.32 38.58 -5.61
C GLY A 24 17.53 37.72 -5.22
N ILE A 25 18.01 37.90 -3.99
CA ILE A 25 19.01 37.00 -3.40
C ILE A 25 18.32 35.61 -3.32
N PRO A 26 18.86 34.58 -4.00
CA PRO A 26 18.29 33.24 -3.84
C PRO A 26 18.44 32.85 -2.36
N VAL A 27 17.31 32.78 -1.64
CA VAL A 27 17.28 32.22 -0.29
C VAL A 27 17.61 30.76 -0.43
N GLN A 28 18.87 30.42 -0.26
CA GLN A 28 19.34 29.04 -0.25
C GLN A 28 18.77 28.40 1.02
N ALA A 29 17.70 27.61 0.87
CA ALA A 29 17.13 26.87 1.98
C ALA A 29 18.24 26.01 2.60
N ALA A 30 18.52 26.21 3.88
CA ALA A 30 19.50 25.41 4.60
C ALA A 30 19.18 23.92 4.43
N PRO A 31 20.20 23.07 4.19
CA PRO A 31 19.98 21.63 4.01
C PRO A 31 19.27 21.11 5.25
N ARG A 32 18.05 20.58 5.06
CA ARG A 32 17.28 19.97 6.15
C ARG A 32 18.08 18.76 6.64
N LYS A 33 18.40 18.73 7.94
CA LYS A 33 19.03 17.58 8.57
C LYS A 33 18.13 16.36 8.34
N ALA A 34 18.68 15.32 7.71
CA ALA A 34 17.94 14.06 7.53
C ALA A 34 17.65 13.44 8.89
N HIS A 35 16.44 12.94 9.06
CA HIS A 35 16.03 12.23 10.25
C HIS A 35 16.64 10.82 10.29
N VAL A 36 16.96 10.35 11.48
CA VAL A 36 17.41 8.97 11.69
C VAL A 36 16.20 8.09 11.97
N VAL A 37 15.85 7.22 11.00
CA VAL A 37 14.73 6.29 11.12
C VAL A 37 15.27 4.88 11.30
N VAL A 38 14.88 4.22 12.41
CA VAL A 38 15.40 2.91 12.80
C VAL A 38 14.27 1.99 13.27
N LEU A 39 14.32 0.73 12.86
CA LEU A 39 13.56 -0.36 13.49
C LEU A 39 14.41 -0.96 14.61
N GLY A 40 13.95 -0.85 15.85
CA GLY A 40 14.68 -1.31 17.03
C GLY A 40 14.66 -2.84 17.20
N ALA A 41 15.10 -3.30 18.37
CA ALA A 41 15.20 -4.70 18.68
C ALA A 41 13.83 -5.41 18.66
N VAL A 42 13.85 -6.68 18.22
CA VAL A 42 12.66 -7.55 18.19
C VAL A 42 12.25 -7.91 19.60
N LYS A 43 10.93 -7.87 19.85
CA LYS A 43 10.27 -8.39 21.05
C LYS A 43 9.20 -9.39 20.66
N HIS A 44 8.98 -10.39 21.49
CA HIS A 44 7.87 -11.34 21.33
C HIS A 44 6.77 -10.94 22.31
N VAL A 45 5.53 -10.89 21.81
CA VAL A 45 4.37 -10.43 22.58
C VAL A 45 3.18 -11.35 22.32
N PRO A 46 2.23 -11.46 23.28
CA PRO A 46 0.97 -12.18 23.05
C PRO A 46 0.21 -11.59 21.88
N TYR A 47 -0.29 -12.45 21.00
CA TYR A 47 -1.01 -12.05 19.80
C TYR A 47 -2.43 -12.61 19.81
N SER A 48 -3.41 -11.75 19.57
CA SER A 48 -4.78 -12.13 19.28
C SER A 48 -5.13 -11.75 17.84
N LYS A 49 -5.74 -12.67 17.12
CA LYS A 49 -6.23 -12.38 15.77
C LYS A 49 -7.46 -11.48 15.87
N ALA A 50 -7.60 -10.52 14.97
CA ALA A 50 -8.80 -9.67 14.93
C ALA A 50 -10.04 -10.54 14.69
N GLY A 51 -11.07 -10.38 15.53
CA GLY A 51 -12.31 -11.16 15.45
C GLY A 51 -12.29 -12.48 16.25
N ASP A 52 -11.17 -12.90 16.82
CA ASP A 52 -11.18 -13.98 17.79
C ASP A 52 -11.85 -13.49 19.08
N PRO A 53 -13.00 -14.07 19.49
CA PRO A 53 -13.52 -13.81 20.83
C PRO A 53 -12.47 -14.32 21.81
N GLY A 54 -12.03 -13.48 22.76
CA GLY A 54 -10.95 -13.74 23.72
C GLY A 54 -11.17 -15.00 24.56
N GLY A 55 -11.19 -16.12 23.89
CA GLY A 55 -11.25 -17.46 24.47
C GLY A 55 -9.86 -18.07 24.45
N ALA A 56 -9.40 -18.52 25.60
CA ALA A 56 -8.18 -19.26 25.81
C ALA A 56 -7.97 -20.36 24.75
N SER A 57 -7.50 -20.01 23.57
CA SER A 57 -6.90 -20.96 22.67
C SER A 57 -5.56 -21.34 23.29
N SER A 58 -5.40 -22.61 23.65
CA SER A 58 -4.27 -23.20 24.31
C SER A 58 -2.93 -23.11 23.53
N ASN A 59 -2.90 -22.43 22.41
CA ASN A 59 -1.73 -22.11 21.62
C ASN A 59 -1.56 -20.59 21.61
N GLU A 60 -0.85 -20.08 22.60
CA GLU A 60 -0.45 -18.68 22.66
C GLU A 60 0.46 -18.37 21.47
N VAL A 61 -0.12 -17.83 20.41
CA VAL A 61 0.63 -17.40 19.22
C VAL A 61 1.36 -16.11 19.58
N THR A 62 2.67 -16.11 19.46
CA THR A 62 3.47 -14.91 19.71
C THR A 62 3.69 -14.12 18.42
N LEU A 63 3.60 -12.80 18.54
CA LEU A 63 3.92 -11.86 17.46
C LEU A 63 5.30 -11.23 17.70
N LYS A 64 6.13 -11.22 16.66
CA LYS A 64 7.40 -10.48 16.66
C LYS A 64 7.11 -9.02 16.36
N ILE A 65 7.44 -8.13 17.29
CA ILE A 65 7.24 -6.68 17.11
C ILE A 65 8.57 -5.95 17.23
N ARG A 66 8.65 -4.77 16.61
CA ARG A 66 9.80 -3.84 16.69
C ARG A 66 9.29 -2.42 16.89
N PRO A 67 9.97 -1.59 17.71
CA PRO A 67 9.68 -0.17 17.75
C PRO A 67 10.21 0.51 16.47
N LEU A 68 9.40 1.34 15.88
CA LEU A 68 9.80 2.29 14.84
C LEU A 68 10.19 3.60 15.53
N LEU A 69 11.46 3.94 15.46
CA LEU A 69 12.04 5.12 16.07
C LEU A 69 12.39 6.15 14.98
N VAL A 70 12.09 7.41 15.27
CA VAL A 70 12.55 8.56 14.50
C VAL A 70 13.28 9.49 15.45
N ASP A 71 14.56 9.73 15.22
CA ASP A 71 15.45 10.50 16.09
C ASP A 71 15.41 10.00 17.56
N THR A 72 15.46 8.67 17.73
CA THR A 72 15.32 7.97 19.02
C THR A 72 13.94 8.01 19.67
N VAL A 73 12.99 8.77 19.13
CA VAL A 73 11.61 8.87 19.64
C VAL A 73 10.77 7.73 19.06
N LEU A 74 10.09 6.97 19.91
CA LEU A 74 9.14 5.94 19.51
C LEU A 74 7.96 6.59 18.77
N LYS A 75 7.75 6.19 17.52
CA LYS A 75 6.59 6.63 16.72
C LYS A 75 5.49 5.58 16.71
N GLU A 76 5.85 4.34 16.42
CA GLU A 76 4.90 3.24 16.25
C GLU A 76 5.53 1.90 16.65
N TRP A 77 4.70 0.90 16.89
CA TRP A 77 5.11 -0.49 16.95
C TRP A 77 4.78 -1.18 15.64
N THR A 78 5.71 -1.98 15.14
CA THR A 78 5.61 -2.61 13.81
C THR A 78 5.88 -4.11 13.89
N THR A 79 5.48 -4.85 12.85
CA THR A 79 5.74 -6.29 12.70
C THR A 79 6.14 -6.60 11.26
N GLY A 80 6.79 -7.74 11.09
CA GLY A 80 7.30 -8.16 9.78
C GLY A 80 8.51 -7.36 9.34
N ASP A 81 8.89 -7.55 8.10
CA ASP A 81 10.00 -6.86 7.47
C ASP A 81 9.54 -5.55 6.83
N ALA A 82 10.41 -4.56 6.83
CA ALA A 82 10.19 -3.35 6.05
C ALA A 82 10.44 -3.65 4.58
N HIS A 83 9.58 -3.14 3.72
CA HIS A 83 9.78 -3.20 2.27
C HIS A 83 10.17 -1.81 1.75
N ASP A 84 11.36 -1.71 1.15
CA ASP A 84 11.85 -0.49 0.56
C ASP A 84 11.11 -0.19 -0.76
N VAL A 85 10.42 0.95 -0.78
CA VAL A 85 9.72 1.43 -1.99
C VAL A 85 10.69 2.24 -2.84
N THR A 86 11.47 3.10 -2.18
CA THR A 86 12.57 3.87 -2.76
C THR A 86 13.70 3.94 -1.72
N ASP A 87 14.85 4.50 -2.10
CA ASP A 87 15.94 4.84 -1.16
C ASP A 87 15.48 5.76 -0.03
N ARG A 88 14.45 6.58 -0.30
CA ARG A 88 13.88 7.56 0.62
C ARG A 88 12.74 7.02 1.49
N SER A 89 12.02 6.01 1.04
CA SER A 89 10.78 5.57 1.71
C SER A 89 10.63 4.06 1.74
N PHE A 90 9.98 3.58 2.79
CA PHE A 90 9.60 2.18 2.96
C PHE A 90 8.21 2.03 3.54
N VAL A 91 7.64 0.84 3.40
CA VAL A 91 6.41 0.45 4.07
C VAL A 91 6.69 -0.61 5.11
N VAL A 92 5.93 -0.57 6.21
CA VAL A 92 6.03 -1.54 7.30
C VAL A 92 4.65 -1.73 7.92
N ARG A 93 4.37 -2.93 8.42
CA ARG A 93 3.08 -3.21 9.03
C ARG A 93 3.04 -2.71 10.47
N ARG A 94 2.02 -1.92 10.80
CA ARG A 94 1.73 -1.47 12.17
C ARG A 94 1.20 -2.62 13.01
N VAL A 95 1.45 -2.58 14.32
CA VAL A 95 0.72 -3.36 15.30
C VAL A 95 0.06 -2.43 16.32
N ILE A 96 -1.07 -2.85 16.83
CA ILE A 96 -1.84 -2.12 17.84
C ILE A 96 -1.97 -3.00 19.09
N ARG A 97 -1.95 -2.38 20.25
CA ARG A 97 -2.23 -3.04 21.51
C ARG A 97 -3.66 -2.73 21.91
N ILE A 98 -4.44 -3.76 22.12
CA ILE A 98 -5.85 -3.63 22.51
C ILE A 98 -6.06 -4.26 23.89
N ASN A 99 -7.07 -3.77 24.57
CA ASN A 99 -7.59 -4.39 25.79
C ASN A 99 -8.81 -5.22 25.42
N ASP A 100 -8.72 -6.55 25.52
CA ASP A 100 -9.82 -7.47 25.27
C ASP A 100 -10.39 -8.06 26.57
N THR A 101 -10.25 -7.33 27.66
CA THR A 101 -10.83 -7.65 28.96
C THR A 101 -12.34 -7.83 28.87
N LEU A 102 -12.85 -8.97 29.30
CA LEU A 102 -14.27 -9.22 29.36
C LEU A 102 -14.94 -8.47 30.52
N PRO A 103 -16.22 -8.10 30.40
CA PRO A 103 -16.99 -7.57 31.54
C PRO A 103 -16.98 -8.55 32.70
N GLY A 104 -16.47 -8.14 33.86
CA GLY A 104 -16.33 -8.98 35.05
C GLY A 104 -14.89 -9.41 35.38
N ASP A 105 -13.96 -9.29 34.45
CA ASP A 105 -12.56 -9.53 34.71
C ASP A 105 -11.98 -8.47 35.64
N LYS A 106 -11.24 -8.92 36.67
CA LYS A 106 -10.59 -8.01 37.64
C LYS A 106 -9.29 -7.41 37.14
N LEU A 107 -8.64 -8.04 36.17
CA LEU A 107 -7.37 -7.64 35.58
C LEU A 107 -7.54 -7.35 34.11
N GLY A 108 -6.91 -6.26 33.66
CA GLY A 108 -6.89 -5.91 32.23
C GLY A 108 -6.13 -6.95 31.41
N HIS A 109 -6.73 -7.47 30.36
CA HIS A 109 -6.09 -8.37 29.40
C HIS A 109 -5.68 -7.59 28.15
N TRP A 110 -4.35 -7.46 27.95
CA TRP A 110 -3.79 -6.68 26.85
C TRP A 110 -3.11 -7.59 25.84
N VAL A 111 -3.59 -7.55 24.61
CA VAL A 111 -3.05 -8.32 23.50
C VAL A 111 -2.64 -7.43 22.34
N TRP A 112 -1.85 -7.95 21.44
CA TRP A 112 -1.41 -7.26 20.24
C TRP A 112 -2.15 -7.80 19.03
N GLN A 113 -2.47 -6.90 18.09
CA GLN A 113 -3.08 -7.25 16.82
C GLN A 113 -2.29 -6.62 15.67
N ARG A 114 -2.33 -7.28 14.52
CA ARG A 114 -1.82 -6.71 13.28
C ARG A 114 -2.75 -5.58 12.85
N GLY A 115 -2.17 -4.41 12.58
CA GLY A 115 -2.87 -3.22 12.12
C GLY A 115 -2.67 -2.95 10.62
N PRO A 116 -3.00 -1.73 10.19
CA PRO A 116 -2.77 -1.29 8.82
C PRO A 116 -1.27 -1.12 8.51
N TRP A 117 -0.95 -0.91 7.25
CA TRP A 117 0.39 -0.58 6.82
C TRP A 117 0.70 0.91 7.04
N LEU A 118 1.97 1.19 7.26
CA LEU A 118 2.52 2.54 7.39
C LEU A 118 3.48 2.81 6.23
N MET A 119 3.45 4.05 5.74
CA MET A 119 4.48 4.63 4.89
C MET A 119 5.41 5.47 5.75
N VAL A 120 6.70 5.27 5.61
CA VAL A 120 7.75 5.98 6.36
C VAL A 120 8.68 6.69 5.37
N ASP A 121 8.84 8.00 5.52
CA ASP A 121 9.80 8.82 4.77
C ASP A 121 11.06 9.02 5.64
N ARG A 122 12.19 8.49 5.16
CA ARG A 122 13.48 8.55 5.87
C ARG A 122 14.05 9.97 5.95
N VAL A 123 13.70 10.83 5.00
CA VAL A 123 14.25 12.20 4.95
C VAL A 123 13.51 13.12 5.91
N THR A 124 12.18 13.04 5.92
CA THR A 124 11.34 13.90 6.75
C THR A 124 10.98 13.28 8.11
N GLY A 125 11.31 12.01 8.34
CA GLY A 125 10.89 11.27 9.53
C GLY A 125 9.37 11.09 9.65
N ARG A 126 8.62 11.37 8.57
CA ARG A 126 7.17 11.27 8.59
C ARG A 126 6.72 9.82 8.54
N VAL A 127 5.85 9.45 9.47
CA VAL A 127 5.16 8.16 9.52
C VAL A 127 3.69 8.42 9.29
N SER A 128 3.09 7.76 8.30
CA SER A 128 1.69 7.97 7.95
C SER A 128 0.99 6.66 7.62
N PRO A 129 -0.29 6.49 8.00
CA PRO A 129 -1.07 5.32 7.59
C PRO A 129 -1.18 5.24 6.07
N LEU A 130 -0.97 4.03 5.54
CA LEU A 130 -1.16 3.71 4.14
C LEU A 130 -2.59 3.23 3.92
N LYS A 131 -3.31 3.88 3.00
CA LYS A 131 -4.66 3.47 2.62
C LYS A 131 -4.57 2.44 1.49
N LEU A 132 -4.91 1.21 1.80
CA LEU A 132 -5.02 0.11 0.83
C LEU A 132 -6.50 -0.20 0.61
N PRO A 133 -6.99 -0.24 -0.65
CA PRO A 133 -8.39 -0.55 -0.95
C PRO A 133 -8.80 -1.93 -0.45
N ASP A 134 -9.98 -2.05 0.16
CA ASP A 134 -10.54 -3.32 0.66
C ASP A 134 -9.60 -4.15 1.55
N TYR A 135 -8.65 -3.49 2.20
CA TYR A 135 -7.66 -4.12 3.07
C TYR A 135 -8.26 -4.43 4.44
N ASP A 136 -8.24 -5.70 4.82
CA ASP A 136 -8.62 -6.18 6.14
C ASP A 136 -7.37 -6.70 6.89
N PRO A 137 -6.99 -6.11 8.04
CA PRO A 137 -5.83 -6.56 8.81
C PRO A 137 -5.90 -8.02 9.28
N GLY A 138 -7.08 -8.58 9.46
CA GLY A 138 -7.30 -9.98 9.88
C GLY A 138 -7.19 -10.99 8.75
N VAL A 139 -7.35 -10.56 7.50
CA VAL A 139 -7.40 -11.44 6.32
C VAL A 139 -6.24 -11.16 5.36
N SER A 140 -6.01 -9.88 5.07
CA SER A 140 -5.11 -9.46 3.99
C SER A 140 -3.65 -9.59 4.38
N GLN A 141 -2.90 -10.36 3.60
CA GLN A 141 -1.42 -10.42 3.66
C GLN A 141 -0.87 -9.78 2.39
N VAL A 142 -0.17 -8.65 2.54
CA VAL A 142 0.35 -7.91 1.39
C VAL A 142 1.70 -8.45 0.99
N SER A 143 1.82 -8.81 -0.28
CA SER A 143 3.08 -9.10 -0.95
C SER A 143 3.51 -7.88 -1.76
N TRP A 144 4.72 -7.37 -1.49
CA TRP A 144 5.21 -6.13 -2.07
C TRP A 144 6.18 -6.38 -3.23
N PHE A 145 6.05 -5.58 -4.29
CA PHE A 145 7.01 -5.50 -5.38
C PHE A 145 7.15 -4.03 -5.81
N ARG A 146 8.31 -3.42 -5.62
CA ARG A 146 8.54 -1.98 -5.85
C ARG A 146 7.49 -1.15 -5.08
N ASP A 147 6.68 -0.39 -5.80
CA ASP A 147 5.59 0.42 -5.28
C ASP A 147 4.21 -0.23 -5.42
N TYR A 148 4.16 -1.52 -5.74
CA TYR A 148 2.92 -2.31 -5.83
C TYR A 148 2.75 -3.21 -4.61
N GLY A 149 1.56 -3.19 -4.03
CA GLY A 149 1.13 -4.14 -3.00
C GLY A 149 0.01 -5.02 -3.53
N ALA A 150 0.20 -6.34 -3.49
CA ALA A 150 -0.79 -7.33 -3.91
C ALA A 150 -1.29 -8.12 -2.69
N TYR A 151 -2.60 -8.30 -2.60
CA TYR A 151 -3.24 -9.01 -1.48
C TYR A 151 -4.65 -9.44 -1.82
N CYS A 152 -5.17 -10.40 -1.07
CA CYS A 152 -6.60 -10.68 -1.04
C CYS A 152 -7.29 -9.68 -0.11
N GLY A 153 -8.17 -8.85 -0.66
CA GLY A 153 -8.97 -7.88 0.07
C GLY A 153 -10.37 -8.37 0.33
N VAL A 154 -11.03 -7.81 1.34
CA VAL A 154 -12.43 -8.10 1.68
C VAL A 154 -13.24 -6.83 1.51
N THR A 155 -14.38 -6.94 0.82
CA THR A 155 -15.28 -5.79 0.68
C THR A 155 -15.75 -5.26 2.03
N PRO A 156 -16.10 -3.97 2.13
CA PRO A 156 -16.64 -3.41 3.38
C PRO A 156 -17.91 -4.11 3.91
N THR A 157 -18.62 -4.82 3.03
CA THR A 157 -19.78 -5.63 3.40
C THR A 157 -19.43 -7.01 3.96
N GLY A 158 -18.15 -7.41 3.94
CA GLY A 158 -17.68 -8.72 4.38
C GLY A 158 -18.18 -9.91 3.54
N LYS A 159 -18.66 -9.68 2.30
CA LYS A 159 -19.33 -10.73 1.50
C LYS A 159 -18.52 -11.23 0.31
N SER A 160 -17.41 -10.61 0.00
CA SER A 160 -16.63 -10.98 -1.18
C SER A 160 -15.14 -10.79 -0.95
N LEU A 161 -14.39 -11.79 -1.42
CA LEU A 161 -12.92 -11.78 -1.48
C LEU A 161 -12.48 -11.29 -2.86
N TYR A 162 -11.50 -10.39 -2.89
CA TYR A 162 -11.00 -9.77 -4.10
C TYR A 162 -9.49 -9.94 -4.24
N ALA A 163 -9.02 -10.20 -5.45
CA ALA A 163 -7.63 -9.94 -5.82
C ALA A 163 -7.45 -8.44 -5.96
N VAL A 164 -6.55 -7.86 -5.21
CA VAL A 164 -6.26 -6.42 -5.25
C VAL A 164 -4.77 -6.21 -5.53
N VAL A 165 -4.47 -5.37 -6.52
CA VAL A 165 -3.14 -4.80 -6.73
C VAL A 165 -3.25 -3.29 -6.61
N ALA A 166 -2.68 -2.76 -5.55
CA ALA A 166 -2.64 -1.32 -5.28
C ALA A 166 -1.25 -0.77 -5.59
N GLN A 167 -1.18 0.29 -6.38
CA GLN A 167 0.05 1.05 -6.56
C GLN A 167 0.07 2.21 -5.56
N LEU A 168 1.19 2.39 -4.88
CA LEU A 168 1.37 3.49 -3.94
C LEU A 168 1.21 4.83 -4.67
N ALA A 169 0.57 5.79 -3.99
CA ALA A 169 0.20 7.10 -4.53
C ALA A 169 -0.87 7.10 -5.65
N ALA A 170 -1.30 5.96 -6.17
CA ALA A 170 -2.43 5.89 -7.08
C ALA A 170 -3.77 6.03 -6.32
N ARG A 171 -4.75 6.67 -6.97
CA ARG A 171 -6.09 6.85 -6.37
C ARG A 171 -6.95 5.60 -6.45
N LYS A 172 -6.69 4.75 -7.44
CA LYS A 172 -7.45 3.53 -7.71
C LYS A 172 -6.49 2.35 -7.77
N PRO A 173 -6.92 1.14 -7.37
CA PRO A 173 -6.13 -0.05 -7.57
C PRO A 173 -5.93 -0.33 -9.08
N VAL A 174 -4.79 -0.91 -9.41
CA VAL A 174 -4.48 -1.40 -10.77
C VAL A 174 -5.35 -2.60 -11.11
N LEU A 175 -5.62 -3.43 -10.09
CA LEU A 175 -6.50 -4.59 -10.16
C LEU A 175 -7.43 -4.60 -8.94
N ALA A 176 -8.72 -4.85 -9.20
CA ALA A 176 -9.71 -5.24 -8.19
C ALA A 176 -10.68 -6.25 -8.83
N LYS A 177 -10.39 -7.55 -8.68
CA LYS A 177 -11.17 -8.64 -9.30
C LYS A 177 -11.73 -9.54 -8.22
N LYS A 178 -13.03 -9.81 -8.27
CA LYS A 178 -13.68 -10.76 -7.36
C LYS A 178 -13.12 -12.17 -7.58
N LEU A 179 -12.69 -12.82 -6.50
CA LEU A 179 -12.20 -14.20 -6.47
C LEU A 179 -13.27 -15.17 -6.01
N ALA A 180 -13.95 -14.84 -4.89
CA ALA A 180 -14.91 -15.73 -4.26
C ALA A 180 -15.96 -14.96 -3.47
N ALA A 181 -17.04 -15.65 -3.09
CA ALA A 181 -17.85 -15.24 -1.96
C ALA A 181 -17.01 -15.36 -0.68
N PHE A 182 -17.28 -14.51 0.30
CA PHE A 182 -16.58 -14.50 1.57
C PHE A 182 -17.62 -14.52 2.70
N ASP A 183 -17.39 -15.37 3.69
CA ASP A 183 -18.18 -15.44 4.90
C ASP A 183 -17.20 -15.39 6.08
N GLU A 184 -17.24 -14.32 6.85
CA GLU A 184 -16.33 -14.11 7.96
C GLU A 184 -16.45 -15.18 9.04
N GLN A 185 -17.64 -15.76 9.23
CA GLN A 185 -17.90 -16.76 10.27
C GLN A 185 -17.42 -18.16 9.87
N ASN A 186 -17.45 -18.49 8.56
CA ASN A 186 -17.12 -19.82 8.03
C ASN A 186 -15.94 -19.79 7.06
N ARG A 187 -15.05 -18.81 7.18
CA ARG A 187 -13.89 -18.67 6.29
C ARG A 187 -12.79 -19.68 6.64
N PRO A 188 -12.06 -20.20 5.63
CA PRO A 188 -10.80 -20.86 5.87
C PRO A 188 -9.76 -19.88 6.44
N ASP A 189 -8.79 -20.35 7.20
CA ASP A 189 -7.70 -19.56 7.75
C ASP A 189 -6.34 -20.18 7.38
N PRO A 190 -5.56 -19.56 6.49
CA PRO A 190 -5.85 -18.29 5.80
C PRO A 190 -6.95 -18.40 4.74
N ALA A 191 -7.68 -17.31 4.50
CA ALA A 191 -8.65 -17.25 3.40
C ALA A 191 -7.99 -17.16 2.02
N CYS A 192 -6.74 -16.75 2.00
CA CYS A 192 -5.91 -16.61 0.80
C CYS A 192 -4.45 -16.62 1.23
N ASP A 193 -3.62 -17.37 0.52
CA ASP A 193 -2.18 -17.33 0.72
C ASP A 193 -1.60 -15.99 0.23
N PRO A 194 -0.39 -15.60 0.68
CA PRO A 194 0.28 -14.42 0.16
C PRO A 194 0.43 -14.49 -1.35
N ALA A 195 0.08 -13.40 -2.04
CA ALA A 195 0.20 -13.33 -3.48
C ALA A 195 1.67 -13.43 -3.94
N GLU A 196 1.91 -14.10 -5.07
CA GLU A 196 3.25 -14.39 -5.56
C GLU A 196 3.59 -13.56 -6.80
N TRP A 197 4.73 -12.85 -6.75
CA TRP A 197 5.23 -12.04 -7.84
C TRP A 197 6.21 -12.81 -8.74
N GLN A 198 5.97 -12.77 -10.05
CA GLN A 198 6.90 -13.14 -11.10
C GLN A 198 7.39 -11.87 -11.81
N ARG A 199 8.68 -11.82 -12.17
CA ARG A 199 9.27 -10.60 -12.75
C ARG A 199 9.19 -10.51 -14.27
N GLU A 200 9.26 -11.64 -14.97
CA GLU A 200 9.35 -11.73 -16.43
C GLU A 200 8.44 -12.86 -16.95
N PRO A 201 7.28 -12.51 -17.55
CA PRO A 201 6.64 -11.20 -17.52
C PRO A 201 6.29 -10.76 -16.10
N LEU A 202 6.01 -9.47 -15.90
CA LEU A 202 5.56 -9.01 -14.59
C LEU A 202 4.15 -9.54 -14.34
N ARG A 203 4.07 -10.56 -13.50
CA ARG A 203 2.84 -11.32 -13.20
C ARG A 203 2.62 -11.39 -11.71
N ILE A 204 1.37 -11.47 -11.31
CA ILE A 204 0.95 -11.72 -9.95
C ILE A 204 -0.04 -12.87 -9.91
N SER A 205 0.17 -13.82 -9.00
CA SER A 205 -0.71 -14.96 -8.78
C SER A 205 -1.35 -14.87 -7.39
N PHE A 206 -2.65 -15.13 -7.33
CA PHE A 206 -3.44 -15.17 -6.09
C PHE A 206 -3.90 -16.60 -5.86
N HIS A 207 -3.82 -17.05 -4.61
CA HIS A 207 -4.16 -18.42 -4.19
C HIS A 207 -5.28 -18.40 -3.13
N PRO A 208 -6.55 -18.17 -3.54
CA PRO A 208 -7.66 -18.22 -2.59
C PRO A 208 -7.89 -19.65 -2.13
N SER A 209 -8.07 -19.86 -0.82
CA SER A 209 -8.22 -21.20 -0.25
C SER A 209 -9.43 -21.94 -0.84
N GLY A 210 -9.21 -23.18 -1.26
CA GLY A 210 -10.23 -24.02 -1.88
C GLY A 210 -10.68 -23.60 -3.28
N LYS A 211 -9.87 -22.81 -3.98
CA LYS A 211 -10.05 -22.38 -5.37
C LYS A 211 -8.77 -22.51 -6.15
N ASP A 212 -8.89 -22.53 -7.48
CA ASP A 212 -7.76 -22.48 -8.37
C ASP A 212 -7.03 -21.14 -8.25
N ALA A 213 -5.72 -21.17 -8.52
CA ALA A 213 -4.91 -19.96 -8.59
C ALA A 213 -5.38 -19.07 -9.75
N VAL A 214 -5.32 -17.76 -9.54
CA VAL A 214 -5.69 -16.79 -10.58
C VAL A 214 -4.53 -15.84 -10.79
N SER A 215 -4.04 -15.74 -12.02
CA SER A 215 -2.87 -14.96 -12.38
C SER A 215 -3.23 -13.77 -13.29
N PHE A 216 -2.48 -12.68 -13.13
CA PHE A 216 -2.64 -11.46 -13.92
C PHE A 216 -1.28 -10.94 -14.36
N ASP A 217 -1.15 -10.60 -15.64
CA ASP A 217 -0.01 -9.83 -16.13
C ASP A 217 -0.23 -8.35 -15.82
N ILE A 218 0.75 -7.75 -15.19
CA ILE A 218 0.71 -6.33 -14.80
C ILE A 218 1.36 -5.52 -15.90
N VAL A 219 0.57 -4.63 -16.50
CA VAL A 219 1.01 -3.65 -17.48
C VAL A 219 0.85 -2.24 -16.88
N PRO A 220 1.52 -1.20 -17.40
CA PRO A 220 1.38 0.15 -16.87
C PRO A 220 -0.08 0.60 -16.76
N GLY A 221 -0.53 0.83 -15.51
CA GLY A 221 -1.88 1.31 -15.19
C GLY A 221 -3.01 0.28 -15.31
N SER A 222 -2.72 -1.01 -15.58
CA SER A 222 -3.74 -2.06 -15.77
C SER A 222 -3.21 -3.45 -15.40
N ALA A 223 -4.13 -4.43 -15.41
CA ALA A 223 -3.81 -5.84 -15.26
C ALA A 223 -4.66 -6.68 -16.23
N ILE A 224 -4.06 -7.68 -16.83
CA ILE A 224 -4.67 -8.59 -17.80
C ILE A 224 -4.74 -9.98 -17.19
N LEU A 225 -5.93 -10.60 -17.18
CA LEU A 225 -6.12 -11.98 -16.72
C LEU A 225 -5.31 -12.92 -17.63
N VAL A 226 -4.55 -13.82 -17.03
CA VAL A 226 -3.87 -14.90 -17.72
C VAL A 226 -4.81 -16.10 -17.72
N GLU A 227 -5.28 -16.49 -18.89
CA GLU A 227 -6.03 -17.72 -19.08
C GLU A 227 -5.01 -18.86 -19.29
N ASP A 228 -5.04 -19.86 -18.41
CA ASP A 228 -4.22 -21.05 -18.60
C ASP A 228 -4.78 -21.80 -19.82
N SER A 229 -4.01 -21.80 -20.91
CA SER A 229 -4.33 -22.51 -22.17
C SER A 229 -4.12 -24.02 -22.00
N SER A 230 -4.71 -24.64 -21.00
CA SER A 230 -4.54 -26.07 -20.72
C SER A 230 -5.59 -26.97 -21.38
N ASP A 231 -6.46 -26.45 -22.27
CA ASP A 231 -7.53 -27.26 -22.88
C ASP A 231 -7.32 -27.63 -24.36
N ASP A 232 -6.13 -27.42 -24.97
CA ASP A 232 -5.90 -27.79 -26.38
C ASP A 232 -4.96 -28.98 -26.59
N ALA A 233 -4.89 -29.96 -25.69
CA ALA A 233 -4.04 -31.12 -25.81
C ALA A 233 -4.80 -32.46 -25.93
N ASP A 234 -6.06 -32.50 -26.38
CA ASP A 234 -6.76 -33.76 -26.68
C ASP A 234 -7.63 -33.63 -27.96
N ALA A 235 -7.00 -33.33 -29.09
CA ALA A 235 -7.58 -33.68 -30.38
C ALA A 235 -7.04 -35.04 -30.80
N PRO A 236 -7.87 -36.10 -30.86
CA PRO A 236 -7.40 -37.39 -31.31
C PRO A 236 -6.99 -37.30 -32.81
N ALA A 237 -5.72 -37.64 -33.06
CA ALA A 237 -5.19 -37.75 -34.41
C ALA A 237 -6.02 -38.75 -35.23
N THR A 238 -6.85 -38.24 -36.12
CA THR A 238 -7.55 -39.06 -37.10
C THR A 238 -6.54 -39.64 -38.06
N ALA A 239 -6.28 -40.95 -37.94
CA ALA A 239 -5.42 -41.71 -38.85
C ALA A 239 -6.05 -41.70 -40.26
N PRO A 240 -5.25 -41.52 -41.34
CA PRO A 240 -5.77 -41.58 -42.69
C PRO A 240 -6.12 -43.04 -43.03
N ALA A 241 -7.36 -43.27 -43.48
CA ALA A 241 -7.83 -44.55 -43.98
C ALA A 241 -7.00 -44.97 -45.20
N ALA A 242 -6.31 -46.12 -45.10
CA ALA A 242 -5.64 -46.76 -46.22
C ALA A 242 -6.69 -47.26 -47.21
N SER A 243 -6.69 -46.70 -48.41
CA SER A 243 -7.42 -47.21 -49.57
C SER A 243 -6.74 -48.47 -50.08
N SER A 244 -7.39 -49.62 -49.97
CA SER A 244 -6.99 -50.85 -50.68
C SER A 244 -7.86 -51.04 -51.89
N LYS A 245 -7.15 -51.28 -52.97
CA LYS A 245 -7.68 -51.71 -54.26
C LYS A 245 -7.99 -53.21 -54.24
#